data_ab09b8f7e1c90c207805992be9c160e3
#
_entry.id   ab09b8f7e1c90c207805992be9c160e3
#
_cell.length_a   1.000
_cell.length_b   1.000
_cell.length_c   1.000
_cell.angle_alpha   90.00
_cell.angle_beta   90.00
_cell.angle_gamma   90.00
#
_symmetry.space_group_name_H-M   'P 1'
#
loop_
_entity.id
_entity.type
_entity.pdbx_description
1 polymer ?
#
loop_
_entity_poly.entity_id
_entity_poly.type
_entity_poly.pdbx_seq_one_letter_code
_entity_poly.pdbx_strand_id
1 'polypeptide(L)'
;MKNLFDYATKELSQDAFLRWLFENYNCENESVKNACRKLFDSFTENKFKEKTITDLVTVAQWKNIDISIWFKIDGIEQLIVIEDKTGSGIHDDQLARYEKEIIDHNDFWRNKENRKKYDVERYIEKGGNVFKVFYKTNIIDEWEAKHSKDLGWKTYDIYSIYDIFKDINTDNEVLGYYIDYIKKIRSAARREQPPSKWNLISWHSFFNDYHPLVCISEEKEINCYRKEYYYIKLFVEGHKKDLPCFEIRSRDFKYDKSSGKCRIIVRAVLYNLTEQANAGSIEAWQQSLKKYGFSLNHKTDINKHKQIGKICFGNIDDDEEALKKTFDKINSLLSSLF
;
A
#
# COMPACT_ATOMS: atom_id res chain seq x y z
N MET A 1 12.75 18.89 17.63
CA MET A 1 11.38 18.62 18.15
C MET A 1 10.93 17.25 17.65
N LYS A 2 10.07 16.54 18.37
CA LYS A 2 9.52 15.24 17.87
C LYS A 2 8.38 15.56 16.91
N ASN A 3 8.32 14.85 15.78
CA ASN A 3 7.31 15.07 14.75
C ASN A 3 5.95 14.51 15.18
N LEU A 4 4.88 15.30 15.03
CA LEU A 4 3.50 14.91 15.38
C LEU A 4 3.08 13.62 14.66
N PHE A 5 3.42 13.48 13.39
CA PHE A 5 3.04 12.31 12.57
C PHE A 5 3.80 11.03 12.93
N ASP A 6 4.90 11.08 13.72
CA ASP A 6 5.53 9.90 14.29
C ASP A 6 4.64 9.21 15.35
N TYR A 7 3.68 9.96 15.93
CA TYR A 7 2.70 9.45 16.91
C TYR A 7 1.31 9.26 16.30
N ALA A 8 0.96 10.08 15.33
CA ALA A 8 -0.32 10.08 14.64
C ALA A 8 -0.23 9.26 13.33
N THR A 9 0.05 7.97 13.47
CA THR A 9 0.37 7.07 12.33
C THR A 9 -0.86 6.40 11.69
N LYS A 10 -2.07 6.79 12.08
CA LYS A 10 -3.32 6.21 11.56
C LYS A 10 -3.85 7.02 10.39
N GLU A 11 -4.60 6.39 9.51
CA GLU A 11 -5.32 7.00 8.38
C GLU A 11 -6.08 8.26 8.81
N LEU A 12 -6.86 8.20 9.90
CA LEU A 12 -7.58 9.38 10.44
C LEU A 12 -6.73 10.62 10.70
N SER A 13 -5.43 10.45 10.98
CA SER A 13 -4.53 11.58 11.21
C SER A 13 -4.10 12.21 9.89
N GLN A 14 -3.95 11.42 8.85
CA GLN A 14 -3.68 11.87 7.49
C GLN A 14 -4.92 12.53 6.90
N ASP A 15 -6.10 11.96 7.10
CA ASP A 15 -7.37 12.58 6.74
C ASP A 15 -7.51 13.97 7.35
N ALA A 16 -7.22 14.09 8.66
CA ALA A 16 -7.27 15.37 9.35
C ALA A 16 -6.30 16.40 8.75
N PHE A 17 -5.08 15.98 8.39
CA PHE A 17 -4.11 16.86 7.73
C PHE A 17 -4.59 17.29 6.34
N LEU A 18 -5.06 16.37 5.51
CA LEU A 18 -5.53 16.68 4.16
C LEU A 18 -6.72 17.65 4.21
N ARG A 19 -7.69 17.39 5.09
CA ARG A 19 -8.82 18.29 5.29
C ARG A 19 -8.37 19.67 5.77
N TRP A 20 -7.50 19.72 6.78
CA TRP A 20 -6.94 20.98 7.27
C TRP A 20 -6.25 21.75 6.14
N LEU A 21 -5.46 21.08 5.30
CA LEU A 21 -4.76 21.70 4.19
C LEU A 21 -5.74 22.33 3.18
N PHE A 22 -6.78 21.60 2.79
CA PHE A 22 -7.78 22.10 1.84
C PHE A 22 -8.66 23.21 2.43
N GLU A 23 -9.05 23.14 3.70
CA GLU A 23 -9.82 24.20 4.36
C GLU A 23 -9.01 25.50 4.52
N ASN A 24 -7.69 25.41 4.48
CA ASN A 24 -6.78 26.56 4.51
C ASN A 24 -6.31 27.04 3.12
N TYR A 25 -7.02 26.67 2.04
CA TYR A 25 -6.62 27.06 0.66
C TYR A 25 -6.49 28.55 0.42
N ASN A 26 -7.18 29.40 1.21
CA ASN A 26 -7.18 30.87 1.16
C ASN A 26 -6.58 31.52 2.40
N CYS A 27 -5.83 30.79 3.24
CA CYS A 27 -5.21 31.37 4.41
C CYS A 27 -4.10 32.40 4.03
N GLU A 28 -3.66 33.17 5.01
CA GLU A 28 -2.60 34.18 4.80
C GLU A 28 -1.21 33.56 4.62
N ASN A 29 -1.00 32.34 5.10
CA ASN A 29 0.29 31.65 4.99
C ASN A 29 0.51 31.13 3.56
N GLU A 30 1.42 31.79 2.83
CA GLU A 30 1.69 31.48 1.42
C GLU A 30 2.23 30.08 1.19
N SER A 31 2.97 29.49 2.14
CA SER A 31 3.47 28.12 1.98
C SER A 31 2.34 27.09 2.09
N VAL A 32 1.38 27.30 3.00
CA VAL A 32 0.19 26.44 3.14
C VAL A 32 -0.71 26.56 1.90
N LYS A 33 -0.95 27.81 1.43
CA LYS A 33 -1.71 28.07 0.21
C LYS A 33 -1.08 27.41 -1.01
N ASN A 34 0.24 27.51 -1.17
CA ASN A 34 0.98 26.88 -2.27
C ASN A 34 0.92 25.34 -2.18
N ALA A 35 1.09 24.78 -0.98
CA ALA A 35 0.96 23.34 -0.76
C ALA A 35 -0.43 22.83 -1.17
N CYS A 36 -1.47 23.52 -0.70
CA CYS A 36 -2.85 23.20 -1.06
C CYS A 36 -3.07 23.30 -2.58
N ARG A 37 -2.59 24.38 -3.21
CA ARG A 37 -2.74 24.59 -4.67
C ARG A 37 -2.05 23.51 -5.48
N LYS A 38 -0.80 23.15 -5.14
CA LYS A 38 -0.07 22.07 -5.81
C LYS A 38 -0.81 20.74 -5.73
N LEU A 39 -1.34 20.39 -4.53
CA LEU A 39 -2.10 19.16 -4.34
C LEU A 39 -3.40 19.19 -5.11
N PHE A 40 -4.13 20.30 -5.07
CA PHE A 40 -5.38 20.52 -5.81
C PHE A 40 -5.15 20.39 -7.33
N ASP A 41 -4.15 21.09 -7.87
CA ASP A 41 -3.83 21.04 -9.30
C ASP A 41 -3.43 19.63 -9.73
N SER A 42 -2.69 18.91 -8.88
CA SER A 42 -2.37 17.50 -9.13
C SER A 42 -3.62 16.61 -9.15
N PHE A 43 -4.51 16.74 -8.16
CA PHE A 43 -5.72 15.93 -8.08
C PHE A 43 -6.70 16.19 -9.22
N THR A 44 -6.79 17.45 -9.64
CA THR A 44 -7.65 17.87 -10.76
C THR A 44 -6.97 17.82 -12.13
N GLU A 45 -5.77 17.24 -12.23
CA GLU A 45 -4.97 17.12 -13.46
C GLU A 45 -4.73 18.48 -14.15
N ASN A 46 -4.50 19.51 -13.37
CA ASN A 46 -4.36 20.90 -13.80
C ASN A 46 -5.56 21.46 -14.56
N LYS A 47 -6.72 20.80 -14.53
CA LYS A 47 -7.93 21.22 -15.24
C LYS A 47 -8.40 22.62 -14.86
N PHE A 48 -8.14 23.04 -13.61
CA PHE A 48 -8.54 24.31 -13.05
C PHE A 48 -7.36 25.21 -12.68
N LYS A 49 -6.19 24.97 -13.30
CA LYS A 49 -5.04 25.84 -13.11
C LYS A 49 -5.45 27.27 -13.45
N GLU A 50 -5.10 28.22 -12.59
CA GLU A 50 -5.45 29.66 -12.70
C GLU A 50 -6.95 30.01 -12.53
N LYS A 51 -7.83 29.03 -12.33
CA LYS A 51 -9.22 29.30 -11.97
C LYS A 51 -9.39 29.64 -10.48
N THR A 52 -10.36 30.48 -10.21
CA THR A 52 -10.75 30.80 -8.83
C THR A 52 -11.62 29.70 -8.26
N ILE A 53 -11.20 29.14 -7.13
CA ILE A 53 -11.97 28.19 -6.36
C ILE A 53 -12.87 28.97 -5.39
N THR A 54 -14.16 28.64 -5.35
CA THR A 54 -15.11 29.20 -4.39
C THR A 54 -15.86 28.08 -3.67
N ASP A 55 -16.47 28.39 -2.53
CA ASP A 55 -17.32 27.49 -1.75
C ASP A 55 -16.67 26.12 -1.44
N LEU A 56 -15.35 26.10 -1.17
CA LEU A 56 -14.65 24.88 -0.84
C LEU A 56 -15.05 24.43 0.58
N VAL A 57 -15.48 23.17 0.68
CA VAL A 57 -15.83 22.49 1.94
C VAL A 57 -15.31 21.06 1.90
N THR A 58 -14.73 20.61 3.02
CA THR A 58 -14.34 19.21 3.20
C THR A 58 -15.33 18.47 4.07
N VAL A 59 -15.65 17.24 3.71
CA VAL A 59 -16.53 16.35 4.49
C VAL A 59 -15.81 15.03 4.73
N ALA A 60 -15.72 14.61 6.01
CA ALA A 60 -15.16 13.31 6.35
C ALA A 60 -16.24 12.23 6.26
N GLN A 61 -15.85 11.03 5.84
CA GLN A 61 -16.69 9.83 5.83
C GLN A 61 -18.04 10.01 5.08
N TRP A 62 -18.02 10.86 4.03
CA TRP A 62 -19.21 11.03 3.19
C TRP A 62 -19.43 9.76 2.35
N LYS A 63 -20.56 9.08 2.55
CA LYS A 63 -20.85 7.79 1.90
C LYS A 63 -19.76 6.72 2.14
N ASN A 64 -19.14 6.73 3.33
CA ASN A 64 -18.00 5.91 3.72
C ASN A 64 -16.70 6.19 2.93
N ILE A 65 -16.65 7.23 2.12
CA ILE A 65 -15.43 7.73 1.49
C ILE A 65 -14.66 8.57 2.51
N ASP A 66 -13.37 8.35 2.67
CA ASP A 66 -12.59 8.96 3.75
C ASP A 66 -12.67 10.48 3.73
N ILE A 67 -12.45 11.11 2.57
CA ILE A 67 -12.55 12.56 2.41
C ILE A 67 -13.28 12.89 1.10
N SER A 68 -14.23 13.82 1.18
CA SER A 68 -14.79 14.47 0.00
C SER A 68 -14.58 15.99 0.09
N ILE A 69 -14.18 16.60 -1.03
CA ILE A 69 -13.91 18.02 -1.16
C ILE A 69 -14.83 18.59 -2.22
N TRP A 70 -15.78 19.36 -1.78
CA TRP A 70 -16.75 20.06 -2.62
C TRP A 70 -16.28 21.48 -2.86
N PHE A 71 -16.32 21.94 -4.10
CA PHE A 71 -15.92 23.31 -4.46
C PHE A 71 -16.60 23.74 -5.76
N LYS A 72 -16.60 25.05 -6.05
CA LYS A 72 -17.13 25.58 -7.31
C LYS A 72 -16.06 26.21 -8.15
N ILE A 73 -16.18 26.01 -9.46
CA ILE A 73 -15.44 26.72 -10.51
C ILE A 73 -16.46 27.35 -11.46
N ASP A 74 -16.37 28.66 -11.64
CA ASP A 74 -17.31 29.42 -12.48
C ASP A 74 -18.79 29.16 -12.08
N GLY A 75 -19.05 28.96 -10.77
CA GLY A 75 -20.37 28.66 -10.22
C GLY A 75 -20.82 27.20 -10.34
N ILE A 76 -20.07 26.34 -11.01
CA ILE A 76 -20.40 24.92 -11.22
C ILE A 76 -19.78 24.07 -10.12
N GLU A 77 -20.59 23.23 -9.48
CA GLU A 77 -20.15 22.32 -8.43
C GLU A 77 -19.21 21.24 -8.95
N GLN A 78 -18.11 21.01 -8.26
CA GLN A 78 -17.07 20.01 -8.50
C GLN A 78 -16.85 19.18 -7.26
N LEU A 79 -16.34 17.96 -7.41
CA LEU A 79 -16.07 17.05 -6.30
C LEU A 79 -14.72 16.36 -6.48
N ILE A 80 -13.90 16.35 -5.45
CA ILE A 80 -12.78 15.42 -5.30
C ILE A 80 -13.16 14.45 -4.20
N VAL A 81 -13.03 13.16 -4.46
CA VAL A 81 -13.15 12.10 -3.46
C VAL A 81 -11.79 11.44 -3.25
N ILE A 82 -11.44 11.20 -2.00
CA ILE A 82 -10.14 10.63 -1.63
C ILE A 82 -10.39 9.39 -0.77
N GLU A 83 -9.85 8.27 -1.22
CA GLU A 83 -9.60 7.11 -0.37
C GLU A 83 -8.18 7.20 0.14
N ASP A 84 -8.03 7.25 1.46
CA ASP A 84 -6.76 7.44 2.13
C ASP A 84 -6.23 6.15 2.76
N LYS A 85 -4.95 5.87 2.55
CA LYS A 85 -4.27 4.72 3.14
C LYS A 85 -2.86 5.09 3.63
N THR A 86 -2.50 4.56 4.80
CA THR A 86 -1.14 4.71 5.34
C THR A 86 -0.32 3.42 5.24
N GLY A 87 -0.90 2.28 5.46
CA GLY A 87 -0.16 1.00 5.48
C GLY A 87 -1.00 -0.21 5.11
N SER A 88 -2.31 -0.05 5.00
CA SER A 88 -3.23 -1.06 4.48
C SER A 88 -3.33 -0.95 2.95
N GLY A 89 -3.84 -2.00 2.32
CA GLY A 89 -4.22 -2.00 0.90
C GLY A 89 -5.69 -1.65 0.71
N ILE A 90 -6.10 -1.64 -0.56
CA ILE A 90 -7.51 -1.60 -0.94
C ILE A 90 -8.14 -2.93 -0.50
N HIS A 91 -9.32 -2.85 0.14
CA HIS A 91 -10.05 -4.02 0.58
C HIS A 91 -11.26 -4.26 -0.31
N ASP A 92 -11.43 -5.49 -0.80
CA ASP A 92 -12.57 -5.93 -1.60
C ASP A 92 -12.92 -4.93 -2.74
N ASP A 93 -14.21 -4.79 -3.06
CA ASP A 93 -14.71 -3.86 -4.08
C ASP A 93 -14.89 -2.41 -3.56
N GLN A 94 -14.05 -1.96 -2.62
CA GLN A 94 -14.21 -0.68 -1.93
C GLN A 94 -14.35 0.50 -2.91
N LEU A 95 -13.44 0.61 -3.87
CA LEU A 95 -13.45 1.72 -4.84
C LEU A 95 -14.67 1.65 -5.79
N ALA A 96 -15.09 0.43 -6.18
CA ALA A 96 -16.27 0.23 -7.01
C ALA A 96 -17.57 0.59 -6.26
N ARG A 97 -17.65 0.29 -4.97
CA ARG A 97 -18.78 0.71 -4.12
C ARG A 97 -18.88 2.22 -4.05
N TYR A 98 -17.77 2.92 -3.88
CA TYR A 98 -17.77 4.39 -3.84
C TYR A 98 -18.22 5.01 -5.16
N GLU A 99 -17.81 4.45 -6.28
CA GLU A 99 -18.29 4.90 -7.59
C GLU A 99 -19.81 4.82 -7.70
N LYS A 100 -20.39 3.70 -7.26
CA LYS A 100 -21.83 3.51 -7.23
C LYS A 100 -22.51 4.53 -6.32
N GLU A 101 -22.01 4.75 -5.10
CA GLU A 101 -22.55 5.74 -4.15
C GLU A 101 -22.53 7.17 -4.72
N ILE A 102 -21.47 7.55 -5.44
CA ILE A 102 -21.36 8.85 -6.08
C ILE A 102 -22.40 9.01 -7.19
N ILE A 103 -22.54 7.97 -8.05
CA ILE A 103 -23.51 7.98 -9.15
C ILE A 103 -24.93 8.07 -8.60
N ASP A 104 -25.30 7.17 -7.69
CA ASP A 104 -26.62 7.08 -7.09
C ASP A 104 -27.01 8.41 -6.40
N HIS A 105 -26.06 9.02 -5.67
CA HIS A 105 -26.26 10.33 -5.03
C HIS A 105 -26.53 11.43 -6.06
N ASN A 106 -25.70 11.54 -7.08
CA ASN A 106 -25.84 12.58 -8.08
C ASN A 106 -27.13 12.42 -8.90
N ASP A 107 -27.51 11.19 -9.26
CA ASP A 107 -28.74 10.91 -10.01
C ASP A 107 -29.99 11.22 -9.15
N PHE A 108 -29.96 10.90 -7.87
CA PHE A 108 -31.04 11.26 -6.95
C PHE A 108 -31.26 12.79 -6.91
N TRP A 109 -30.18 13.57 -6.71
CA TRP A 109 -30.28 15.02 -6.56
C TRP A 109 -30.45 15.78 -7.88
N ARG A 110 -30.07 15.20 -9.03
CA ARG A 110 -30.37 15.76 -10.35
C ARG A 110 -31.87 15.75 -10.66
N ASN A 111 -32.64 14.87 -10.02
CA ASN A 111 -34.07 14.83 -10.16
C ASN A 111 -34.74 16.04 -9.46
N LYS A 112 -35.45 16.86 -10.27
CA LYS A 112 -36.12 18.08 -9.76
C LYS A 112 -37.17 17.79 -8.67
N GLU A 113 -37.87 16.67 -8.73
CA GLU A 113 -38.90 16.31 -7.73
C GLU A 113 -38.26 16.00 -6.35
N ASN A 114 -37.10 15.35 -6.34
CA ASN A 114 -36.38 15.11 -5.10
C ASN A 114 -35.92 16.42 -4.44
N ARG A 115 -35.43 17.37 -5.24
CA ARG A 115 -35.03 18.71 -4.74
C ARG A 115 -36.17 19.54 -4.19
N LYS A 116 -37.42 19.34 -4.65
CA LYS A 116 -38.62 20.00 -4.09
C LYS A 116 -39.03 19.36 -2.79
N LYS A 117 -38.76 18.08 -2.58
CA LYS A 117 -39.25 17.29 -1.46
C LYS A 117 -38.36 17.30 -0.24
N TYR A 118 -37.04 17.44 -0.45
CA TYR A 118 -36.02 17.32 0.56
C TYR A 118 -35.11 18.56 0.60
N ASP A 119 -34.43 18.80 1.71
CA ASP A 119 -33.36 19.77 1.79
C ASP A 119 -32.24 19.34 0.88
N VAL A 120 -31.79 20.24 0.00
CA VAL A 120 -30.84 19.89 -1.08
C VAL A 120 -29.43 19.77 -0.53
N GLU A 121 -28.86 18.58 -0.65
CA GLU A 121 -27.42 18.37 -0.48
C GLU A 121 -26.65 18.82 -1.72
N ARG A 122 -25.31 18.98 -1.57
CA ARG A 122 -24.44 19.24 -2.72
C ARG A 122 -24.42 18.04 -3.65
N TYR A 123 -24.49 18.28 -4.95
CA TYR A 123 -24.42 17.25 -5.99
C TYR A 123 -23.78 17.81 -7.25
N ILE A 124 -23.26 16.94 -8.11
CA ILE A 124 -22.61 17.32 -9.34
C ILE A 124 -23.66 17.50 -10.46
N GLU A 125 -23.80 18.72 -10.91
CA GLU A 125 -24.66 19.08 -12.04
C GLU A 125 -24.05 18.65 -13.37
N LYS A 126 -24.82 18.83 -14.46
CA LYS A 126 -24.31 18.64 -15.81
C LYS A 126 -23.21 19.68 -16.09
N GLY A 127 -22.02 19.21 -16.41
CA GLY A 127 -20.83 20.04 -16.64
C GLY A 127 -19.85 20.07 -15.45
N GLY A 128 -20.27 19.60 -14.27
CA GLY A 128 -19.37 19.38 -13.14
C GLY A 128 -18.57 18.09 -13.27
N ASN A 129 -17.50 17.99 -12.52
CA ASN A 129 -16.57 16.86 -12.55
C ASN A 129 -16.46 16.19 -11.19
N VAL A 130 -16.20 14.90 -11.23
CA VAL A 130 -15.78 14.11 -10.07
C VAL A 130 -14.36 13.61 -10.32
N PHE A 131 -13.45 13.95 -9.41
CA PHE A 131 -12.06 13.48 -9.42
C PHE A 131 -11.91 12.42 -8.33
N LYS A 132 -11.47 11.23 -8.70
CA LYS A 132 -11.32 10.08 -7.82
C LYS A 132 -9.85 9.87 -7.52
N VAL A 133 -9.46 9.93 -6.25
CA VAL A 133 -8.08 9.90 -5.79
C VAL A 133 -7.88 8.75 -4.80
N PHE A 134 -6.97 7.85 -5.11
CA PHE A 134 -6.41 6.88 -4.18
C PHE A 134 -5.07 7.40 -3.68
N TYR A 135 -5.02 7.81 -2.41
CA TYR A 135 -3.88 8.48 -1.78
C TYR A 135 -3.25 7.56 -0.73
N LYS A 136 -2.00 7.15 -0.95
CA LYS A 136 -1.34 6.19 -0.07
C LYS A 136 0.07 6.65 0.31
N THR A 137 0.28 7.02 1.59
CA THR A 137 1.62 7.34 2.10
C THR A 137 2.48 6.10 2.31
N ASN A 138 2.48 5.21 1.33
CA ASN A 138 3.26 3.98 1.26
C ASN A 138 3.46 3.60 -0.21
N ILE A 139 4.00 2.42 -0.47
CA ILE A 139 4.08 1.83 -1.81
C ILE A 139 2.67 1.41 -2.24
N ILE A 140 2.31 1.74 -3.48
CA ILE A 140 1.16 1.17 -4.18
C ILE A 140 1.69 0.00 -5.00
N ASP A 141 1.18 -1.19 -4.76
CA ASP A 141 1.59 -2.36 -5.50
C ASP A 141 0.93 -2.44 -6.89
N GLU A 142 1.40 -3.38 -7.70
CA GLU A 142 0.97 -3.53 -9.09
C GLU A 142 -0.54 -3.82 -9.22
N TRP A 143 -1.08 -4.62 -8.29
CA TRP A 143 -2.50 -4.93 -8.26
C TRP A 143 -3.34 -3.71 -7.88
N GLU A 144 -2.95 -2.99 -6.82
CA GLU A 144 -3.63 -1.76 -6.39
C GLU A 144 -3.63 -0.70 -7.50
N ALA A 145 -2.46 -0.51 -8.17
CA ALA A 145 -2.32 0.44 -9.26
C ALA A 145 -3.24 0.10 -10.44
N LYS A 146 -3.25 -1.17 -10.85
CA LYS A 146 -4.11 -1.66 -11.94
C LYS A 146 -5.58 -1.55 -11.56
N HIS A 147 -5.97 -2.06 -10.39
CA HIS A 147 -7.36 -2.05 -9.93
C HIS A 147 -7.92 -0.63 -9.82
N SER A 148 -7.15 0.31 -9.25
CA SER A 148 -7.54 1.72 -9.16
C SER A 148 -7.70 2.33 -10.56
N LYS A 149 -6.76 2.08 -11.47
CA LYS A 149 -6.80 2.57 -12.84
C LYS A 149 -8.01 2.05 -13.62
N ASP A 150 -8.32 0.75 -13.51
CA ASP A 150 -9.45 0.12 -14.19
C ASP A 150 -10.80 0.74 -13.76
N LEU A 151 -10.89 1.24 -12.52
CA LEU A 151 -12.03 1.97 -11.96
C LEU A 151 -11.93 3.50 -12.16
N GLY A 152 -10.91 3.99 -12.88
CA GLY A 152 -10.72 5.41 -13.15
C GLY A 152 -10.30 6.24 -11.92
N TRP A 153 -9.69 5.62 -10.92
CA TRP A 153 -9.07 6.31 -9.78
C TRP A 153 -7.63 6.68 -10.10
N LYS A 154 -7.24 7.90 -9.78
CA LYS A 154 -5.86 8.36 -9.89
C LYS A 154 -5.11 8.01 -8.61
N THR A 155 -3.96 7.38 -8.76
CA THR A 155 -3.16 6.91 -7.64
C THR A 155 -2.05 7.89 -7.28
N TYR A 156 -1.83 8.07 -5.97
CA TYR A 156 -0.73 8.83 -5.39
C TYR A 156 -0.04 7.98 -4.34
N ASP A 157 1.12 7.47 -4.68
CA ASP A 157 2.02 6.76 -3.78
C ASP A 157 2.97 7.73 -3.06
N ILE A 158 3.81 7.20 -2.19
CA ILE A 158 4.77 8.02 -1.43
C ILE A 158 5.74 8.80 -2.32
N TYR A 159 6.05 8.31 -3.53
CA TYR A 159 6.97 9.03 -4.42
C TYR A 159 6.29 10.24 -5.05
N SER A 160 5.10 10.06 -5.61
CA SER A 160 4.30 11.14 -6.20
C SER A 160 3.84 12.15 -5.14
N ILE A 161 3.47 11.71 -3.94
CA ILE A 161 3.15 12.58 -2.81
C ILE A 161 4.37 13.43 -2.44
N TYR A 162 5.54 12.80 -2.26
CA TYR A 162 6.76 13.53 -1.94
C TYR A 162 7.12 14.56 -3.02
N ASP A 163 6.96 14.22 -4.29
CA ASP A 163 7.26 15.13 -5.41
C ASP A 163 6.38 16.38 -5.42
N ILE A 164 5.13 16.31 -4.92
CA ILE A 164 4.26 17.48 -4.75
C ILE A 164 4.81 18.43 -3.68
N PHE A 165 5.34 17.91 -2.58
CA PHE A 165 5.69 18.69 -1.40
C PHE A 165 7.20 19.03 -1.27
N LYS A 166 8.10 18.32 -1.95
CA LYS A 166 9.57 18.39 -1.75
C LYS A 166 10.19 19.79 -1.84
N ASP A 167 9.63 20.65 -2.69
CA ASP A 167 10.16 22.00 -2.94
C ASP A 167 9.40 23.08 -2.17
N ILE A 168 8.57 22.69 -1.20
CA ILE A 168 7.84 23.63 -0.35
C ILE A 168 8.70 23.98 0.86
N ASN A 169 9.17 25.22 0.90
CA ASN A 169 9.77 25.78 2.10
C ASN A 169 8.68 26.41 2.96
N THR A 170 8.58 26.05 4.23
CA THR A 170 7.51 26.49 5.12
C THR A 170 8.00 26.82 6.53
N ASP A 171 7.42 27.85 7.10
CA ASP A 171 7.47 28.21 8.52
C ASP A 171 6.28 27.68 9.31
N ASN A 172 5.26 27.13 8.63
CA ASN A 172 4.13 26.50 9.28
C ASN A 172 4.52 25.13 9.84
N GLU A 173 4.42 24.98 11.17
CA GLU A 173 4.85 23.76 11.86
C GLU A 173 4.09 22.51 11.40
N VAL A 174 2.78 22.60 11.21
CA VAL A 174 1.95 21.45 10.82
C VAL A 174 2.36 20.94 9.44
N LEU A 175 2.49 21.85 8.48
CA LEU A 175 2.94 21.52 7.13
C LEU A 175 4.38 21.00 7.15
N GLY A 176 5.26 21.62 7.93
CA GLY A 176 6.66 21.18 8.10
C GLY A 176 6.75 19.77 8.66
N TYR A 177 5.98 19.42 9.69
CA TYR A 177 5.93 18.07 10.23
C TYR A 177 5.43 17.05 9.22
N TYR A 178 4.44 17.40 8.40
CA TYR A 178 3.96 16.50 7.35
C TYR A 178 5.01 16.27 6.26
N ILE A 179 5.70 17.33 5.80
CA ILE A 179 6.78 17.22 4.81
C ILE A 179 7.92 16.34 5.34
N ASP A 180 8.33 16.52 6.59
CA ASP A 180 9.35 15.68 7.23
C ASP A 180 8.90 14.22 7.35
N TYR A 181 7.62 14.00 7.65
CA TYR A 181 7.03 12.66 7.73
C TYR A 181 7.08 11.92 6.38
N ILE A 182 6.58 12.55 5.31
CA ILE A 182 6.61 11.93 3.98
C ILE A 182 8.04 11.73 3.45
N LYS A 183 8.96 12.65 3.76
CA LYS A 183 10.39 12.51 3.44
C LYS A 183 11.00 11.27 4.09
N LYS A 184 10.69 11.03 5.36
CA LYS A 184 11.15 9.86 6.11
C LYS A 184 10.59 8.55 5.52
N ILE A 185 9.30 8.53 5.16
CA ILE A 185 8.68 7.36 4.52
C ILE A 185 9.31 7.10 3.14
N ARG A 186 9.49 8.14 2.34
CA ARG A 186 10.11 8.02 1.01
C ARG A 186 11.55 7.51 1.09
N SER A 187 12.35 7.98 2.06
CA SER A 187 13.71 7.47 2.30
C SER A 187 13.68 5.97 2.67
N ALA A 188 12.73 5.55 3.50
CA ALA A 188 12.53 4.14 3.82
C ALA A 188 12.09 3.32 2.59
N ALA A 189 11.19 3.85 1.76
CA ALA A 189 10.75 3.20 0.53
C ALA A 189 11.87 3.05 -0.50
N ARG A 190 12.82 3.99 -0.54
CA ARG A 190 14.05 3.90 -1.36
C ARG A 190 15.14 3.02 -0.76
N ARG A 191 14.93 2.47 0.42
CA ARG A 191 15.89 1.58 1.09
C ARG A 191 17.29 2.21 1.23
N GLU A 192 17.35 3.49 1.57
CA GLU A 192 18.60 4.26 1.72
C GLU A 192 19.47 3.79 2.89
N GLN A 193 18.94 2.92 3.74
CA GLN A 193 19.64 2.26 4.85
C GLN A 193 19.98 0.80 4.49
N PRO A 194 21.00 0.20 5.12
CA PRO A 194 21.29 -1.21 4.93
C PRO A 194 20.16 -2.12 5.43
N PRO A 195 20.01 -3.35 4.89
CA PRO A 195 18.92 -4.26 5.22
C PRO A 195 18.68 -4.52 6.71
N SER A 196 19.73 -4.49 7.53
CA SER A 196 19.62 -4.62 9.01
C SER A 196 18.87 -3.48 9.67
N LYS A 197 18.69 -2.36 8.97
CA LYS A 197 17.98 -1.15 9.43
C LYS A 197 16.62 -0.98 8.77
N TRP A 198 16.25 -1.87 7.87
CA TRP A 198 14.99 -1.76 7.16
C TRP A 198 13.79 -1.91 8.10
N ASN A 199 12.83 -1.02 7.90
CA ASN A 199 11.51 -1.08 8.51
C ASN A 199 10.51 -1.80 7.59
N LEU A 200 9.23 -1.81 7.97
CA LEU A 200 8.19 -2.46 7.19
C LEU A 200 8.07 -1.91 5.76
N ILE A 201 8.21 -0.60 5.58
CA ILE A 201 8.10 0.05 4.27
C ILE A 201 9.25 -0.36 3.35
N SER A 202 10.48 -0.41 3.88
CA SER A 202 11.65 -0.88 3.14
C SER A 202 11.48 -2.32 2.66
N TRP A 203 10.98 -3.20 3.53
CA TRP A 203 10.69 -4.59 3.18
C TRP A 203 9.55 -4.72 2.18
N HIS A 204 8.49 -3.92 2.31
CA HIS A 204 7.40 -3.89 1.32
C HIS A 204 7.94 -3.48 -0.04
N SER A 205 8.70 -2.38 -0.10
CA SER A 205 9.34 -1.90 -1.33
C SER A 205 10.24 -2.97 -1.94
N PHE A 206 11.09 -3.62 -1.12
CA PHE A 206 11.98 -4.67 -1.61
C PHE A 206 11.21 -5.85 -2.21
N PHE A 207 10.18 -6.32 -1.53
CA PHE A 207 9.38 -7.44 -2.03
C PHE A 207 8.56 -7.05 -3.27
N ASN A 208 8.14 -5.78 -3.38
CA ASN A 208 7.44 -5.29 -4.56
C ASN A 208 8.37 -5.26 -5.79
N ASP A 209 9.60 -4.81 -5.60
CA ASP A 209 10.60 -4.75 -6.68
C ASP A 209 11.21 -6.11 -7.03
N TYR A 210 11.14 -7.08 -6.10
CA TYR A 210 11.69 -8.41 -6.34
C TYR A 210 10.77 -9.23 -7.24
N HIS A 211 11.25 -9.51 -8.44
CA HIS A 211 10.59 -10.42 -9.38
C HIS A 211 11.29 -11.77 -9.35
N PRO A 212 10.63 -12.84 -8.84
CA PRO A 212 11.20 -14.17 -8.89
C PRO A 212 11.34 -14.63 -10.33
N LEU A 213 12.51 -15.24 -10.65
CA LEU A 213 12.74 -15.82 -11.96
C LEU A 213 11.90 -17.09 -12.16
N VAL A 214 11.26 -17.17 -13.25
CA VAL A 214 10.79 -18.20 -14.18
C VAL A 214 10.07 -19.50 -13.72
N CYS A 215 10.26 -20.12 -12.59
CA CYS A 215 9.60 -21.41 -12.29
C CYS A 215 8.62 -21.36 -11.14
N ILE A 216 8.45 -20.24 -10.57
CA ILE A 216 7.48 -19.99 -9.53
C ILE A 216 6.41 -19.15 -10.21
N SER A 217 5.16 -19.57 -10.11
CA SER A 217 3.98 -18.90 -10.67
C SER A 217 4.19 -17.38 -10.83
N GLU A 218 3.67 -16.80 -11.91
CA GLU A 218 3.64 -15.33 -12.08
C GLU A 218 2.95 -14.61 -10.91
N GLU A 219 2.25 -15.38 -10.06
CA GLU A 219 1.57 -14.89 -8.88
C GLU A 219 2.51 -14.87 -7.67
N LYS A 220 3.04 -13.71 -7.33
CA LYS A 220 3.60 -13.44 -6.01
C LYS A 220 2.54 -12.75 -5.15
N GLU A 221 2.32 -13.25 -3.96
CA GLU A 221 1.53 -12.54 -2.96
C GLU A 221 2.46 -11.85 -1.95
N ILE A 222 2.35 -10.53 -1.85
CA ILE A 222 2.99 -9.76 -0.78
C ILE A 222 1.92 -9.45 0.26
N ASN A 223 2.16 -9.89 1.48
CA ASN A 223 1.19 -9.75 2.55
C ASN A 223 1.83 -9.12 3.79
N CYS A 224 1.07 -8.33 4.54
CA CYS A 224 1.46 -7.80 5.84
C CYS A 224 0.71 -8.51 6.95
N TYR A 225 1.44 -9.23 7.81
CA TYR A 225 0.83 -9.91 8.94
C TYR A 225 0.68 -8.97 10.13
N ARG A 226 -0.55 -8.66 10.53
CA ARG A 226 -0.91 -7.87 11.73
C ARG A 226 -0.11 -6.56 11.91
N LYS A 227 0.38 -5.96 10.81
CA LYS A 227 1.30 -4.80 10.82
C LYS A 227 2.64 -5.09 11.54
N GLU A 228 3.01 -6.36 11.72
CA GLU A 228 4.26 -6.77 12.39
C GLU A 228 5.40 -7.06 11.41
N TYR A 229 5.09 -7.70 10.27
CA TYR A 229 6.07 -8.01 9.23
C TYR A 229 5.40 -8.22 7.88
N TYR A 230 6.12 -7.91 6.83
CA TYR A 230 5.76 -8.32 5.47
C TYR A 230 6.33 -9.71 5.17
N TYR A 231 5.62 -10.44 4.32
CA TYR A 231 6.11 -11.69 3.75
C TYR A 231 5.71 -11.81 2.29
N ILE A 232 6.57 -12.46 1.51
CA ILE A 232 6.30 -12.83 0.14
C ILE A 232 6.02 -14.34 0.10
N LYS A 233 4.95 -14.74 -0.59
CA LYS A 233 4.67 -16.11 -0.94
C LYS A 233 5.09 -16.36 -2.37
N LEU A 234 5.81 -17.44 -2.58
CA LEU A 234 6.26 -17.90 -3.87
C LEU A 234 5.54 -19.22 -4.15
N PHE A 235 4.77 -19.26 -5.21
CA PHE A 235 4.00 -20.42 -5.62
C PHE A 235 4.70 -21.16 -6.75
N VAL A 236 4.46 -22.45 -6.83
CA VAL A 236 4.91 -23.30 -7.95
C VAL A 236 3.95 -23.10 -9.12
N GLU A 237 4.49 -23.06 -10.33
CA GLU A 237 3.69 -23.01 -11.55
C GLU A 237 2.64 -24.13 -11.59
N GLY A 238 1.39 -23.82 -11.93
CA GLY A 238 0.29 -24.77 -11.85
C GLY A 238 -0.15 -25.11 -10.43
N HIS A 239 0.06 -24.20 -9.47
CA HIS A 239 -0.24 -24.40 -8.04
C HIS A 239 -1.58 -25.09 -7.80
N LYS A 240 -1.52 -26.30 -7.26
CA LYS A 240 -2.67 -27.04 -6.74
C LYS A 240 -2.69 -26.86 -5.22
N LYS A 241 -3.87 -26.92 -4.61
CA LYS A 241 -4.07 -26.75 -3.15
C LYS A 241 -3.17 -27.64 -2.28
N ASP A 242 -2.65 -28.73 -2.83
CA ASP A 242 -1.82 -29.72 -2.15
C ASP A 242 -0.32 -29.49 -2.29
N LEU A 243 0.10 -28.46 -3.04
CA LEU A 243 1.51 -28.11 -3.22
C LEU A 243 1.97 -27.12 -2.16
N PRO A 244 3.21 -27.25 -1.64
CA PRO A 244 3.76 -26.26 -0.73
C PRO A 244 3.98 -24.94 -1.45
N CYS A 245 3.68 -23.83 -0.79
CA CYS A 245 4.24 -22.54 -1.14
C CYS A 245 5.48 -22.25 -0.29
N PHE A 246 6.31 -21.34 -0.77
CA PHE A 246 7.48 -20.91 -0.03
C PHE A 246 7.27 -19.50 0.50
N GLU A 247 7.53 -19.30 1.80
CA GLU A 247 7.42 -18.00 2.43
C GLU A 247 8.78 -17.45 2.83
N ILE A 248 9.01 -16.19 2.50
CA ILE A 248 10.10 -15.40 3.03
C ILE A 248 9.50 -14.25 3.83
N ARG A 249 9.84 -14.18 5.11
CA ARG A 249 9.28 -13.22 6.05
C ARG A 249 10.33 -12.19 6.45
N SER A 250 10.02 -10.91 6.41
CA SER A 250 10.95 -9.85 6.81
C SER A 250 11.45 -10.02 8.25
N ARG A 251 10.62 -10.53 9.16
CA ARG A 251 11.02 -10.81 10.56
C ARG A 251 12.04 -11.94 10.70
N ASP A 252 12.21 -12.79 9.70
CA ASP A 252 13.17 -13.90 9.70
C ASP A 252 14.55 -13.47 9.16
N PHE A 253 14.67 -12.24 8.68
CA PHE A 253 15.95 -11.61 8.41
C PHE A 253 16.59 -11.22 9.75
N LYS A 254 17.84 -11.64 9.96
CA LYS A 254 18.57 -11.40 11.20
C LYS A 254 19.98 -10.94 10.91
N TYR A 255 20.38 -9.86 11.56
CA TYR A 255 21.74 -9.35 11.56
C TYR A 255 22.48 -9.84 12.80
N ASP A 256 23.63 -10.44 12.60
CA ASP A 256 24.53 -10.85 13.66
C ASP A 256 25.62 -9.79 13.87
N LYS A 257 25.54 -9.10 14.99
CA LYS A 257 26.48 -8.03 15.34
C LYS A 257 27.93 -8.53 15.50
N SER A 258 28.13 -9.80 15.84
CA SER A 258 29.47 -10.36 16.08
C SER A 258 30.22 -10.62 14.77
N SER A 259 29.53 -11.07 13.75
CA SER A 259 30.11 -11.37 12.44
C SER A 259 29.92 -10.26 11.41
N GLY A 260 29.05 -9.27 11.67
CA GLY A 260 28.64 -8.26 10.70
C GLY A 260 27.85 -8.81 9.52
N LYS A 261 27.33 -10.04 9.63
CA LYS A 261 26.62 -10.74 8.56
C LYS A 261 25.14 -10.92 8.85
N CYS A 262 24.38 -11.06 7.79
CA CYS A 262 22.95 -11.32 7.84
C CYS A 262 22.62 -12.77 7.52
N ARG A 263 21.41 -13.19 7.88
CA ARG A 263 20.81 -14.46 7.49
C ARG A 263 19.33 -14.29 7.22
N ILE A 264 18.75 -15.12 6.33
CA ILE A 264 17.34 -15.18 6.04
C ILE A 264 16.84 -16.62 6.01
N ILE A 265 15.57 -16.84 6.41
CA ILE A 265 14.95 -18.16 6.44
C ILE A 265 13.87 -18.22 5.36
N VAL A 266 13.93 -19.27 4.53
CA VAL A 266 12.87 -19.67 3.62
C VAL A 266 12.10 -20.83 4.24
N ARG A 267 10.78 -20.72 4.28
CA ARG A 267 9.86 -21.71 4.86
C ARG A 267 9.07 -22.38 3.76
N ALA A 268 9.00 -23.70 3.78
CA ALA A 268 8.03 -24.45 3.00
C ALA A 268 6.76 -24.64 3.82
N VAL A 269 5.61 -24.18 3.32
CA VAL A 269 4.34 -24.12 4.04
C VAL A 269 3.22 -24.72 3.18
N LEU A 270 2.41 -25.58 3.79
CA LEU A 270 1.17 -26.08 3.19
C LEU A 270 -0.01 -25.30 3.76
N TYR A 271 -0.84 -24.77 2.88
CA TYR A 271 -2.09 -24.08 3.23
C TYR A 271 -3.29 -24.99 2.96
N ASN A 272 -4.35 -24.81 3.74
CA ASN A 272 -5.64 -25.46 3.56
C ASN A 272 -5.58 -27.02 3.51
N LEU A 273 -4.81 -27.62 4.40
CA LEU A 273 -4.91 -29.06 4.64
C LEU A 273 -6.35 -29.39 5.05
N THR A 274 -7.16 -29.88 4.12
CA THR A 274 -8.37 -30.61 4.46
C THR A 274 -7.93 -31.90 5.15
N GLU A 275 -8.77 -32.49 6.01
CA GLU A 275 -8.49 -33.76 6.75
C GLU A 275 -8.08 -34.94 5.85
N GLN A 276 -8.21 -34.78 4.53
CA GLN A 276 -7.85 -35.76 3.50
C GLN A 276 -6.49 -35.51 2.82
N ALA A 277 -5.73 -34.48 3.15
CA ALA A 277 -4.36 -34.39 2.66
C ALA A 277 -3.54 -35.50 3.31
N ASN A 278 -3.42 -36.59 2.57
CA ASN A 278 -2.78 -37.84 3.01
C ASN A 278 -1.42 -37.57 3.68
N ALA A 279 -1.21 -38.13 4.85
CA ALA A 279 0.10 -38.11 5.53
C ALA A 279 1.25 -38.49 4.56
N GLY A 280 0.99 -39.40 3.62
CA GLY A 280 1.91 -39.83 2.57
C GLY A 280 2.37 -38.69 1.62
N SER A 281 1.53 -37.71 1.31
CA SER A 281 1.93 -36.57 0.46
C SER A 281 2.84 -35.58 1.21
N ILE A 282 2.62 -35.39 2.50
CA ILE A 282 3.47 -34.56 3.36
C ILE A 282 4.85 -35.20 3.51
N GLU A 283 4.92 -36.51 3.75
CA GLU A 283 6.16 -37.26 3.87
C GLU A 283 6.97 -37.23 2.56
N ALA A 284 6.31 -37.40 1.42
CA ALA A 284 6.94 -37.31 0.11
C ALA A 284 7.58 -35.92 -0.12
N TRP A 285 6.85 -34.85 0.22
CA TRP A 285 7.36 -33.49 0.14
C TRP A 285 8.53 -33.25 1.12
N GLN A 286 8.44 -33.75 2.33
CA GLN A 286 9.51 -33.66 3.31
C GLN A 286 10.76 -34.37 2.84
N GLN A 287 10.65 -35.54 2.23
CA GLN A 287 11.79 -36.27 1.64
C GLN A 287 12.43 -35.49 0.49
N SER A 288 11.61 -34.89 -0.40
CA SER A 288 12.09 -34.03 -1.46
C SER A 288 12.84 -32.83 -0.89
N LEU A 289 12.22 -32.07 0.02
CA LEU A 289 12.82 -30.90 0.67
C LEU A 289 14.16 -31.23 1.37
N LYS A 290 14.26 -32.39 2.00
CA LYS A 290 15.49 -32.84 2.66
C LYS A 290 16.67 -32.99 1.70
N LYS A 291 16.44 -33.44 0.46
CA LYS A 291 17.48 -33.56 -0.58
C LYS A 291 18.08 -32.20 -0.93
N TYR A 292 17.30 -31.12 -0.80
CA TYR A 292 17.72 -29.74 -1.08
C TYR A 292 18.17 -28.97 0.17
N GLY A 293 18.45 -29.66 1.27
CA GLY A 293 19.02 -29.08 2.48
C GLY A 293 18.01 -28.42 3.44
N PHE A 294 16.71 -28.64 3.24
CA PHE A 294 15.73 -28.17 4.19
C PHE A 294 15.77 -29.00 5.50
N SER A 295 15.81 -28.33 6.62
CA SER A 295 15.52 -28.95 7.91
C SER A 295 14.02 -29.17 8.07
N LEU A 296 13.61 -30.39 8.36
CA LEU A 296 12.21 -30.80 8.43
C LEU A 296 11.59 -30.40 9.76
N ASN A 297 10.29 -30.14 9.75
CA ASN A 297 9.51 -29.89 10.97
C ASN A 297 8.61 -31.11 11.23
N HIS A 298 8.89 -31.83 12.31
CA HIS A 298 8.18 -33.07 12.67
C HIS A 298 6.95 -32.88 13.56
N LYS A 299 6.62 -31.63 13.95
CA LYS A 299 5.43 -31.37 14.76
C LYS A 299 4.14 -31.51 13.95
N THR A 300 3.27 -32.40 14.44
CA THR A 300 2.03 -32.86 13.80
C THR A 300 0.78 -32.05 14.16
N ASP A 301 0.89 -30.80 14.64
CA ASP A 301 -0.29 -30.01 14.95
C ASP A 301 -1.05 -29.63 13.68
N ILE A 302 -2.24 -30.19 13.55
CA ILE A 302 -3.18 -30.05 12.42
C ILE A 302 -3.90 -28.70 12.57
N ASN A 303 -3.17 -27.62 12.38
CA ASN A 303 -3.76 -26.30 12.20
C ASN A 303 -3.71 -25.93 10.70
N LYS A 304 -4.63 -25.07 10.26
CA LYS A 304 -4.86 -24.66 8.85
C LYS A 304 -3.61 -24.30 8.01
N HIS A 305 -2.45 -24.10 8.64
CA HIS A 305 -1.18 -23.77 7.98
C HIS A 305 -0.06 -24.58 8.60
N LYS A 306 0.53 -25.50 7.84
CA LYS A 306 1.61 -26.36 8.34
C LYS A 306 2.93 -26.02 7.68
N GLN A 307 3.89 -25.54 8.46
CA GLN A 307 5.27 -25.46 8.01
C GLN A 307 5.88 -26.87 8.00
N ILE A 308 6.27 -27.35 6.84
CA ILE A 308 6.83 -28.70 6.63
C ILE A 308 8.36 -28.71 6.57
N GLY A 309 8.98 -27.58 6.30
CA GLY A 309 10.42 -27.45 6.29
C GLY A 309 10.88 -25.99 6.30
N LYS A 310 12.17 -25.80 6.53
CA LYS A 310 12.85 -24.49 6.44
C LYS A 310 14.30 -24.67 6.02
N ILE A 311 14.83 -23.70 5.28
CA ILE A 311 16.26 -23.59 4.97
C ILE A 311 16.75 -22.20 5.36
N CYS A 312 18.01 -22.12 5.85
CA CYS A 312 18.64 -20.87 6.25
C CYS A 312 19.76 -20.51 5.27
N PHE A 313 19.68 -19.32 4.72
CA PHE A 313 20.76 -18.70 3.95
C PHE A 313 21.49 -17.73 4.89
N GLY A 314 22.77 -17.97 5.13
CA GLY A 314 23.61 -17.15 6.01
C GLY A 314 24.77 -16.52 5.25
N ASN A 315 25.63 -15.81 5.99
CA ASN A 315 26.82 -15.15 5.43
C ASN A 315 26.52 -14.06 4.39
N ILE A 316 25.37 -13.36 4.55
CA ILE A 316 24.93 -12.30 3.66
C ILE A 316 25.54 -10.99 4.14
N ASP A 317 26.20 -10.23 3.30
CA ASP A 317 26.64 -8.88 3.61
C ASP A 317 25.42 -7.97 3.87
N ASP A 318 25.58 -6.97 4.75
CA ASP A 318 24.49 -6.06 5.11
C ASP A 318 24.31 -4.94 4.07
N ASP A 319 24.11 -5.37 2.82
CA ASP A 319 23.80 -4.51 1.70
C ASP A 319 22.71 -5.12 0.80
N GLU A 320 22.00 -4.28 0.05
CA GLU A 320 20.88 -4.70 -0.77
C GLU A 320 21.30 -5.63 -1.91
N GLU A 321 22.47 -5.43 -2.50
CA GLU A 321 22.98 -6.23 -3.61
C GLU A 321 23.29 -7.67 -3.17
N ALA A 322 23.92 -7.84 -2.00
CA ALA A 322 24.15 -9.16 -1.41
C ALA A 322 22.82 -9.88 -1.08
N LEU A 323 21.83 -9.11 -0.61
CA LEU A 323 20.50 -9.64 -0.36
C LEU A 323 19.82 -10.09 -1.66
N LYS A 324 19.85 -9.28 -2.73
CA LYS A 324 19.33 -9.65 -4.06
C LYS A 324 19.99 -10.93 -4.59
N LYS A 325 21.30 -11.03 -4.57
CA LYS A 325 22.04 -12.25 -4.96
C LYS A 325 21.62 -13.47 -4.14
N THR A 326 21.27 -13.27 -2.87
CA THR A 326 20.76 -14.35 -2.01
C THR A 326 19.36 -14.77 -2.45
N PHE A 327 18.49 -13.83 -2.81
CA PHE A 327 17.16 -14.13 -3.34
C PHE A 327 17.24 -14.84 -4.70
N ASP A 328 18.19 -14.49 -5.55
CA ASP A 328 18.43 -15.21 -6.82
C ASP A 328 18.87 -16.69 -6.57
N LYS A 329 19.71 -16.92 -5.55
CA LYS A 329 20.07 -18.28 -5.14
C LYS A 329 18.86 -19.05 -4.58
N ILE A 330 18.03 -18.40 -3.76
CA ILE A 330 16.79 -18.98 -3.25
C ILE A 330 15.91 -19.38 -4.42
N ASN A 331 15.71 -18.49 -5.37
CA ASN A 331 14.88 -18.73 -6.53
C ASN A 331 15.40 -19.90 -7.39
N SER A 332 16.71 -19.95 -7.65
CA SER A 332 17.33 -21.06 -8.37
C SER A 332 17.18 -22.39 -7.63
N LEU A 333 17.30 -22.38 -6.29
CA LEU A 333 17.06 -23.56 -5.49
C LEU A 333 15.60 -24.03 -5.59
N LEU A 334 14.66 -23.10 -5.47
CA LEU A 334 13.23 -23.43 -5.54
C LEU A 334 12.84 -23.94 -6.92
N SER A 335 13.40 -23.37 -7.99
CA SER A 335 13.21 -23.85 -9.37
C SER A 335 13.75 -25.26 -9.60
N SER A 336 14.76 -25.70 -8.87
CA SER A 336 15.32 -27.05 -8.97
C SER A 336 14.53 -28.12 -8.19
N LEU A 337 13.58 -27.70 -7.34
CA LEU A 337 12.71 -28.60 -6.57
C LEU A 337 11.58 -29.21 -7.43
N PHE A 338 11.32 -28.63 -8.59
CA PHE A 338 10.23 -28.96 -9.51
C PHE A 338 10.76 -29.19 -10.93
#